data_cd6bccec4dc2d86857965a8eaa95e86d
#
_entry.id   cd6bccec4dc2d86857965a8eaa95e86d
#
_cell.length_a   1.000
_cell.length_b   1.000
_cell.length_c   1.000
_cell.angle_alpha   90.00
_cell.angle_beta   90.00
_cell.angle_gamma   90.00
#
_symmetry.space_group_name_H-M   'P 1'
#
loop_
_entity.id
_entity.type
_entity.pdbx_description
1 polymer ?
#
loop_
_entity_poly.entity_id
_entity_poly.type
_entity_poly.pdbx_seq_one_letter_code
_entity_poly.pdbx_strand_id
1 'polypeptide(L)'
;MDNLPTFPDNVNQIMSLINKPDSSIHNITELVGRDISLSANILKLANSASFSQRTKVENLEGAIKVIGLSELNSILLSLGTKKILEERYKEFESIWERSSLSAFICRRLGERMGWKKQTITVLVCAALLHDVGRVILLSLEPDMSEKISEILGNRLLPSPLTLEEAALGISHTTLGGMICEKWNFSDTIRVAAEMHHRPLLVKKEFQDAVFSIYLSDMIIDISRGLSDYFLIQSAVLQHFGFKKEAELDEFMKKTLQEYKELEKNS
;
A
#
# COMPACT_ATOMS: atom_id res chain seq x y z
N MET A 1 -17.34 5.00 -15.08
CA MET A 1 -15.88 5.22 -15.17
C MET A 1 -15.50 6.69 -15.39
N ASP A 2 -16.37 7.51 -15.91
CA ASP A 2 -16.07 8.92 -16.20
C ASP A 2 -15.87 9.79 -14.94
N ASN A 3 -16.32 9.34 -13.79
CA ASN A 3 -16.23 10.05 -12.50
C ASN A 3 -15.03 9.67 -11.63
N LEU A 4 -14.13 8.78 -12.09
CA LEU A 4 -12.91 8.50 -11.33
C LEU A 4 -12.00 9.74 -11.35
N PRO A 5 -11.42 10.11 -10.18
CA PRO A 5 -10.52 11.26 -10.11
C PRO A 5 -9.33 11.10 -11.06
N THR A 6 -8.90 12.22 -11.64
CA THR A 6 -7.65 12.27 -12.42
C THR A 6 -6.47 12.33 -11.46
N PHE A 7 -5.40 11.63 -11.81
CA PHE A 7 -4.15 11.72 -11.04
C PHE A 7 -3.55 13.13 -11.15
N PRO A 8 -2.95 13.71 -10.09
CA PRO A 8 -2.48 15.09 -10.11
C PRO A 8 -1.48 15.35 -11.25
N ASP A 9 -1.71 16.39 -12.05
CA ASP A 9 -0.91 16.70 -13.23
C ASP A 9 0.57 16.94 -12.89
N ASN A 10 0.86 17.60 -11.77
CA ASN A 10 2.22 17.83 -11.30
C ASN A 10 2.97 16.52 -11.00
N VAL A 11 2.30 15.55 -10.36
CA VAL A 11 2.86 14.23 -10.06
C VAL A 11 3.06 13.43 -11.34
N ASN A 12 2.08 13.44 -12.26
CA ASN A 12 2.20 12.81 -13.57
C ASN A 12 3.39 13.35 -14.38
N GLN A 13 3.61 14.68 -14.37
CA GLN A 13 4.73 15.31 -15.05
C GLN A 13 6.08 14.84 -14.47
N ILE A 14 6.20 14.79 -13.13
CA ILE A 14 7.41 14.32 -12.46
C ILE A 14 7.69 12.86 -12.81
N MET A 15 6.68 12.00 -12.72
CA MET A 15 6.80 10.57 -13.04
C MET A 15 7.17 10.35 -14.52
N SER A 16 6.56 11.10 -15.43
CA SER A 16 6.91 11.06 -16.85
C SER A 16 8.35 11.48 -17.10
N LEU A 17 8.84 12.45 -16.34
CA LEU A 17 10.23 12.89 -16.43
C LEU A 17 11.19 11.83 -15.87
N ILE A 18 10.88 11.20 -14.73
CA ILE A 18 11.68 10.12 -14.12
C ILE A 18 11.86 8.95 -15.10
N ASN A 19 10.84 8.63 -15.88
CA ASN A 19 10.83 7.48 -16.80
C ASN A 19 11.51 7.79 -18.15
N LYS A 20 11.97 9.01 -18.41
CA LYS A 20 12.73 9.36 -19.62
C LYS A 20 14.19 8.93 -19.50
N PRO A 21 14.78 8.26 -20.52
CA PRO A 21 16.18 7.81 -20.48
C PRO A 21 17.20 8.92 -20.21
N ASP A 22 16.92 10.14 -20.68
CA ASP A 22 17.84 11.30 -20.61
C ASP A 22 17.47 12.27 -19.47
N SER A 23 16.67 11.84 -18.50
CA SER A 23 16.25 12.70 -17.41
C SER A 23 17.42 13.00 -16.45
N SER A 24 17.63 14.27 -16.14
CA SER A 24 18.60 14.68 -15.13
C SER A 24 17.93 14.79 -13.75
N ILE A 25 18.67 14.42 -12.71
CA ILE A 25 18.23 14.63 -11.31
C ILE A 25 17.90 16.11 -11.07
N HIS A 26 18.64 17.01 -11.70
CA HIS A 26 18.42 18.45 -11.59
C HIS A 26 17.01 18.85 -12.07
N ASN A 27 16.61 18.39 -13.26
CA ASN A 27 15.29 18.71 -13.82
C ASN A 27 14.14 18.12 -12.97
N ILE A 28 14.35 16.91 -12.42
CA ILE A 28 13.40 16.27 -11.50
C ILE A 28 13.30 17.10 -10.22
N THR A 29 14.42 17.52 -9.66
CA THR A 29 14.50 18.35 -8.44
C THR A 29 13.78 19.67 -8.63
N GLU A 30 13.98 20.34 -9.76
CA GLU A 30 13.29 21.60 -10.09
C GLU A 30 11.77 21.41 -10.15
N LEU A 31 11.32 20.35 -10.82
CA LEU A 31 9.89 20.09 -10.97
C LEU A 31 9.23 19.70 -9.63
N VAL A 32 9.88 18.86 -8.83
CA VAL A 32 9.43 18.52 -7.46
C VAL A 32 9.43 19.76 -6.57
N GLY A 33 10.42 20.64 -6.70
CA GLY A 33 10.57 21.87 -5.91
C GLY A 33 9.45 22.89 -6.08
N ARG A 34 8.63 22.76 -7.14
CA ARG A 34 7.44 23.61 -7.36
C ARG A 34 6.28 23.28 -6.40
N ASP A 35 6.29 22.09 -5.79
CA ASP A 35 5.31 21.67 -4.78
C ASP A 35 6.00 21.59 -3.41
N ILE A 36 5.70 22.57 -2.55
CA ILE A 36 6.29 22.71 -1.21
C ILE A 36 5.97 21.49 -0.33
N SER A 37 4.74 21.00 -0.38
CA SER A 37 4.29 19.85 0.43
C SER A 37 5.01 18.58 0.01
N LEU A 38 5.10 18.35 -1.30
CA LEU A 38 5.82 17.21 -1.87
C LEU A 38 7.32 17.26 -1.51
N SER A 39 7.94 18.42 -1.65
CA SER A 39 9.35 18.66 -1.28
C SER A 39 9.62 18.35 0.19
N ALA A 40 8.76 18.82 1.09
CA ALA A 40 8.88 18.57 2.52
C ALA A 40 8.74 17.07 2.84
N ASN A 41 7.78 16.38 2.23
CA ASN A 41 7.57 14.95 2.42
C ASN A 41 8.79 14.13 1.93
N ILE A 42 9.37 14.47 0.78
CA ILE A 42 10.57 13.80 0.23
C ILE A 42 11.78 14.04 1.14
N LEU A 43 11.99 15.26 1.63
CA LEU A 43 13.05 15.57 2.60
C LEU A 43 12.88 14.82 3.93
N LYS A 44 11.65 14.81 4.48
CA LYS A 44 11.33 14.06 5.71
C LYS A 44 11.62 12.57 5.53
N LEU A 45 11.23 12.01 4.39
CA LEU A 45 11.45 10.60 4.07
C LEU A 45 12.93 10.25 3.91
N ALA A 46 13.71 11.07 3.18
CA ALA A 46 15.15 10.86 3.01
C ALA A 46 15.91 10.85 4.36
N ASN A 47 15.40 11.61 5.34
CA ASN A 47 15.95 11.67 6.69
C ASN A 47 15.35 10.65 7.67
N SER A 48 14.42 9.82 7.23
CA SER A 48 13.84 8.76 8.07
C SER A 48 14.81 7.61 8.29
N ALA A 49 14.56 6.82 9.34
CA ALA A 49 15.34 5.62 9.64
C ALA A 49 15.44 4.62 8.46
N SER A 50 14.46 4.64 7.56
CA SER A 50 14.42 3.78 6.36
C SER A 50 15.51 4.08 5.33
N PHE A 51 16.00 5.32 5.30
CA PHE A 51 17.05 5.78 4.38
C PHE A 51 18.34 6.16 5.12
N SER A 52 18.43 5.85 6.38
CA SER A 52 19.48 6.12 7.36
C SER A 52 20.84 6.54 6.74
N GLN A 53 21.12 7.84 6.78
CA GLN A 53 22.41 8.41 6.39
C GLN A 53 23.20 8.82 7.66
N ARG A 54 24.53 8.78 7.59
CA ARG A 54 25.40 9.27 8.68
C ARG A 54 25.25 10.78 8.91
N THR A 55 24.83 11.50 7.87
CA THR A 55 24.63 12.96 7.89
C THR A 55 23.21 13.27 7.42
N LYS A 56 22.60 14.28 8.03
CA LYS A 56 21.26 14.75 7.66
C LYS A 56 21.27 15.34 6.25
N VAL A 57 20.28 15.00 5.45
CA VAL A 57 20.06 15.54 4.11
C VAL A 57 19.33 16.86 4.23
N GLU A 58 19.93 17.96 3.73
CA GLU A 58 19.43 19.32 3.91
C GLU A 58 18.77 19.92 2.66
N ASN A 59 18.93 19.27 1.49
CA ASN A 59 18.36 19.76 0.24
C ASN A 59 17.69 18.67 -0.57
N LEU A 60 16.80 19.09 -1.46
CA LEU A 60 15.94 18.21 -2.24
C LEU A 60 16.72 17.32 -3.22
N GLU A 61 17.76 17.84 -3.85
CA GLU A 61 18.60 17.06 -4.76
C GLU A 61 19.34 15.93 -4.02
N GLY A 62 19.88 16.24 -2.84
CA GLY A 62 20.45 15.23 -1.94
C GLY A 62 19.44 14.19 -1.50
N ALA A 63 18.21 14.60 -1.18
CA ALA A 63 17.12 13.70 -0.83
C ALA A 63 16.78 12.74 -1.98
N ILE A 64 16.65 13.24 -3.20
CA ILE A 64 16.38 12.43 -4.39
C ILE A 64 17.55 11.47 -4.68
N LYS A 65 18.80 11.89 -4.50
CA LYS A 65 19.98 11.01 -4.66
C LYS A 65 19.99 9.86 -3.63
N VAL A 66 19.62 10.16 -2.40
CA VAL A 66 19.56 9.17 -1.30
C VAL A 66 18.42 8.17 -1.50
N ILE A 67 17.26 8.65 -1.89
CA ILE A 67 16.07 7.83 -2.15
C ILE A 67 16.29 6.97 -3.41
N GLY A 68 16.77 7.58 -4.50
CA GLY A 68 16.87 6.98 -5.83
C GLY A 68 15.60 7.20 -6.66
N LEU A 69 15.73 7.18 -7.99
CA LEU A 69 14.64 7.53 -8.90
C LEU A 69 13.50 6.49 -8.90
N SER A 70 13.84 5.21 -8.76
CA SER A 70 12.85 4.13 -8.72
C SER A 70 11.97 4.24 -7.48
N GLU A 71 12.59 4.45 -6.33
CA GLU A 71 11.90 4.64 -5.05
C GLU A 71 11.10 5.93 -5.04
N LEU A 72 11.66 7.01 -5.62
CA LEU A 72 10.96 8.28 -5.75
C LEU A 72 9.66 8.12 -6.55
N ASN A 73 9.69 7.36 -7.66
CA ASN A 73 8.49 7.09 -8.45
C ASN A 73 7.39 6.41 -7.62
N SER A 74 7.73 5.38 -6.83
CA SER A 74 6.79 4.69 -5.95
C SER A 74 6.21 5.61 -4.85
N ILE A 75 7.06 6.49 -4.30
CA ILE A 75 6.65 7.48 -3.30
C ILE A 75 5.68 8.50 -3.90
N LEU A 76 5.97 8.99 -5.10
CA LEU A 76 5.12 9.94 -5.82
C LEU A 76 3.73 9.36 -6.11
N LEU A 77 3.67 8.09 -6.51
CA LEU A 77 2.40 7.36 -6.68
C LEU A 77 1.58 7.34 -5.39
N SER A 78 2.20 6.96 -4.28
CA SER A 78 1.51 6.89 -2.99
C SER A 78 1.04 8.26 -2.51
N LEU A 79 1.88 9.29 -2.59
CA LEU A 79 1.54 10.65 -2.15
C LEU A 79 0.47 11.29 -3.05
N GLY A 80 0.57 11.09 -4.37
CA GLY A 80 -0.44 11.58 -5.32
C GLY A 80 -1.80 10.93 -5.10
N THR A 81 -1.83 9.62 -4.89
CA THR A 81 -3.06 8.88 -4.56
C THR A 81 -3.66 9.36 -3.24
N LYS A 82 -2.83 9.48 -2.19
CA LYS A 82 -3.27 10.00 -0.88
C LYS A 82 -3.99 11.33 -1.03
N LYS A 83 -3.37 12.31 -1.69
CA LYS A 83 -3.92 13.65 -1.87
C LYS A 83 -5.30 13.65 -2.55
N ILE A 84 -5.47 12.86 -3.62
CA ILE A 84 -6.75 12.77 -4.33
C ILE A 84 -7.85 12.19 -3.45
N LEU A 85 -7.53 11.12 -2.71
CA LEU A 85 -8.52 10.37 -1.95
C LEU A 85 -8.92 11.11 -0.67
N GLU A 86 -7.97 11.71 0.02
CA GLU A 86 -8.19 12.50 1.24
C GLU A 86 -9.11 13.72 1.00
N GLU A 87 -8.94 14.41 -0.14
CA GLU A 87 -9.75 15.58 -0.49
C GLU A 87 -11.20 15.22 -0.87
N ARG A 88 -11.48 13.97 -1.25
CA ARG A 88 -12.78 13.59 -1.85
C ARG A 88 -13.63 12.65 -1.01
N TYR A 89 -13.01 11.83 -0.15
CA TYR A 89 -13.70 10.69 0.46
C TYR A 89 -13.54 10.66 1.98
N LYS A 90 -14.67 10.66 2.71
CA LYS A 90 -14.69 10.67 4.18
C LYS A 90 -14.13 9.39 4.80
N GLU A 91 -14.37 8.25 4.16
CA GLU A 91 -13.93 6.91 4.60
C GLU A 91 -12.44 6.67 4.38
N PHE A 92 -11.77 7.63 3.72
CA PHE A 92 -10.37 7.48 3.34
C PHE A 92 -9.46 7.25 4.54
N GLU A 93 -9.65 7.97 5.64
CA GLU A 93 -8.69 7.97 6.76
C GLU A 93 -8.56 6.58 7.40
N SER A 94 -9.68 5.91 7.69
CA SER A 94 -9.67 4.57 8.31
C SER A 94 -9.06 3.49 7.40
N ILE A 95 -9.31 3.58 6.09
CA ILE A 95 -8.73 2.65 5.10
C ILE A 95 -7.24 2.94 4.96
N TRP A 96 -6.84 4.21 4.94
CA TRP A 96 -5.45 4.61 4.83
C TRP A 96 -4.61 4.18 6.05
N GLU A 97 -5.15 4.31 7.27
CA GLU A 97 -4.52 3.80 8.49
C GLU A 97 -4.28 2.29 8.42
N ARG A 98 -5.30 1.51 7.98
CA ARG A 98 -5.16 0.08 7.78
C ARG A 98 -4.09 -0.24 6.73
N SER A 99 -4.12 0.44 5.59
CA SER A 99 -3.14 0.26 4.51
C SER A 99 -1.73 0.66 4.94
N SER A 100 -1.59 1.67 5.80
CA SER A 100 -0.30 2.09 6.38
C SER A 100 0.29 1.02 7.29
N LEU A 101 -0.53 0.41 8.14
CA LEU A 101 -0.12 -0.73 8.97
C LEU A 101 0.22 -1.94 8.10
N SER A 102 -0.58 -2.25 7.06
CA SER A 102 -0.29 -3.31 6.09
C SER A 102 1.06 -3.08 5.41
N ALA A 103 1.34 -1.86 4.96
CA ALA A 103 2.61 -1.49 4.34
C ALA A 103 3.81 -1.65 5.29
N PHE A 104 3.64 -1.33 6.57
CA PHE A 104 4.66 -1.56 7.59
C PHE A 104 4.94 -3.05 7.79
N ILE A 105 3.89 -3.88 7.93
CA ILE A 105 4.01 -5.33 8.05
C ILE A 105 4.69 -5.93 6.82
N CYS A 106 4.27 -5.51 5.61
CA CYS A 106 4.87 -5.94 4.35
C CYS A 106 6.37 -5.61 4.27
N ARG A 107 6.78 -4.43 4.76
CA ARG A 107 8.21 -4.08 4.89
C ARG A 107 8.93 -5.09 5.77
N ARG A 108 8.41 -5.40 6.96
CA ARG A 108 9.02 -6.36 7.89
C ARG A 108 9.10 -7.77 7.33
N LEU A 109 8.09 -8.20 6.55
CA LEU A 109 8.14 -9.46 5.82
C LEU A 109 9.25 -9.46 4.76
N GLY A 110 9.38 -8.40 3.96
CA GLY A 110 10.44 -8.27 2.98
C GLY A 110 11.85 -8.23 3.59
N GLU A 111 12.02 -7.55 4.73
CA GLU A 111 13.27 -7.53 5.50
C GLU A 111 13.60 -8.92 6.06
N ARG A 112 12.62 -9.65 6.61
CA ARG A 112 12.77 -11.03 7.06
C ARG A 112 13.23 -11.97 5.94
N MET A 113 12.71 -11.76 4.71
CA MET A 113 13.06 -12.54 3.53
C MET A 113 14.41 -12.14 2.90
N GLY A 114 15.03 -11.07 3.39
CA GLY A 114 16.27 -10.52 2.83
C GLY A 114 16.12 -9.94 1.43
N TRP A 115 14.91 -9.46 1.08
CA TRP A 115 14.66 -8.88 -0.23
C TRP A 115 15.43 -7.57 -0.44
N LYS A 116 15.73 -7.27 -1.71
CA LYS A 116 16.38 -6.02 -2.07
C LYS A 116 15.51 -4.82 -1.72
N LYS A 117 16.13 -3.70 -1.34
CA LYS A 117 15.45 -2.45 -0.98
C LYS A 117 14.41 -2.02 -2.03
N GLN A 118 14.75 -2.10 -3.32
CA GLN A 118 13.82 -1.79 -4.42
C GLN A 118 12.56 -2.66 -4.40
N THR A 119 12.70 -3.96 -4.19
CA THR A 119 11.56 -4.89 -4.08
C THR A 119 10.66 -4.49 -2.90
N ILE A 120 11.27 -4.22 -1.74
CA ILE A 120 10.54 -3.78 -0.54
C ILE A 120 9.81 -2.45 -0.79
N THR A 121 10.43 -1.50 -1.49
CA THR A 121 9.80 -0.20 -1.80
C THR A 121 8.56 -0.37 -2.67
N VAL A 122 8.63 -1.18 -3.74
CA VAL A 122 7.47 -1.48 -4.59
C VAL A 122 6.37 -2.20 -3.80
N LEU A 123 6.75 -3.15 -2.95
CA LEU A 123 5.83 -3.86 -2.08
C LEU A 123 5.11 -2.93 -1.10
N VAL A 124 5.82 -2.03 -0.44
CA VAL A 124 5.25 -1.03 0.48
C VAL A 124 4.26 -0.13 -0.26
N CYS A 125 4.61 0.33 -1.48
CA CYS A 125 3.71 1.11 -2.32
C CYS A 125 2.44 0.31 -2.69
N ALA A 126 2.60 -0.95 -3.11
CA ALA A 126 1.47 -1.83 -3.42
C ALA A 126 0.56 -2.04 -2.19
N ALA A 127 1.15 -2.22 -1.01
CA ALA A 127 0.40 -2.38 0.24
C ALA A 127 -0.33 -1.11 0.68
N LEU A 128 0.23 0.09 0.41
CA LEU A 128 -0.49 1.35 0.65
C LEU A 128 -1.70 1.53 -0.27
N LEU A 129 -1.68 0.95 -1.45
CA LEU A 129 -2.65 1.19 -2.51
C LEU A 129 -3.61 0.01 -2.76
N HIS A 130 -3.43 -1.15 -2.09
CA HIS A 130 -4.20 -2.36 -2.38
C HIS A 130 -5.72 -2.16 -2.21
N ASP A 131 -6.12 -1.37 -1.22
CA ASP A 131 -7.51 -1.06 -0.89
C ASP A 131 -8.03 0.26 -1.52
N VAL A 132 -7.33 0.82 -2.53
CA VAL A 132 -7.75 2.06 -3.20
C VAL A 132 -9.16 1.97 -3.77
N GLY A 133 -9.55 0.80 -4.29
CA GLY A 133 -10.90 0.55 -4.80
C GLY A 133 -11.95 0.59 -3.72
N ARG A 134 -11.63 0.21 -2.49
CA ARG A 134 -12.54 0.23 -1.34
C ARG A 134 -12.94 1.65 -0.96
N VAL A 135 -11.98 2.59 -0.98
CA VAL A 135 -12.27 4.01 -0.72
C VAL A 135 -13.37 4.53 -1.65
N ILE A 136 -13.25 4.22 -2.94
CA ILE A 136 -14.20 4.68 -3.96
C ILE A 136 -15.52 3.91 -3.84
N LEU A 137 -15.46 2.59 -3.64
CA LEU A 137 -16.65 1.74 -3.53
C LEU A 137 -17.56 2.20 -2.38
N LEU A 138 -16.99 2.43 -1.19
CA LEU A 138 -17.73 2.89 -0.03
C LEU A 138 -18.31 4.30 -0.19
N SER A 139 -17.69 5.12 -1.03
CA SER A 139 -18.16 6.48 -1.30
C SER A 139 -19.29 6.57 -2.32
N LEU A 140 -19.49 5.52 -3.14
CA LEU A 140 -20.57 5.48 -4.12
C LEU A 140 -21.94 5.24 -3.47
N GLU A 141 -21.97 4.46 -2.40
CA GLU A 141 -23.20 4.05 -1.70
C GLU A 141 -22.97 4.05 -0.18
N PRO A 142 -22.99 5.23 0.47
CA PRO A 142 -22.68 5.36 1.91
C PRO A 142 -23.59 4.51 2.81
N ASP A 143 -24.88 4.46 2.52
CA ASP A 143 -25.87 3.68 3.29
C ASP A 143 -25.64 2.17 3.18
N MET A 144 -25.13 1.71 2.03
CA MET A 144 -24.77 0.31 1.79
C MET A 144 -23.44 -0.04 2.47
N SER A 145 -22.52 0.92 2.53
CA SER A 145 -21.24 0.81 3.23
C SER A 145 -21.42 0.46 4.71
N GLU A 146 -22.34 1.13 5.39
CA GLU A 146 -22.64 0.86 6.80
C GLU A 146 -23.21 -0.55 7.00
N LYS A 147 -24.16 -0.97 6.14
CA LYS A 147 -24.73 -2.33 6.15
C LYS A 147 -23.69 -3.40 5.84
N ILE A 148 -22.82 -3.19 4.85
CA ILE A 148 -21.74 -4.14 4.53
C ILE A 148 -20.77 -4.26 5.71
N SER A 149 -20.42 -3.15 6.36
CA SER A 149 -19.55 -3.14 7.54
C SER A 149 -20.18 -3.87 8.73
N GLU A 150 -21.49 -3.69 8.96
CA GLU A 150 -22.26 -4.39 9.99
C GLU A 150 -22.31 -5.91 9.73
N ILE A 151 -22.57 -6.29 8.49
CA ILE A 151 -22.64 -7.70 8.07
C ILE A 151 -21.25 -8.36 8.18
N LEU A 152 -20.17 -7.68 7.77
CA LEU A 152 -18.79 -8.17 7.88
C LEU A 152 -18.35 -8.31 9.35
N GLY A 153 -18.81 -7.42 10.22
CA GLY A 153 -18.55 -7.49 11.67
C GLY A 153 -19.16 -8.73 12.34
N ASN A 154 -20.18 -9.33 11.74
CA ASN A 154 -20.89 -10.49 12.29
C ASN A 154 -20.28 -11.87 12.00
N ARG A 155 -19.04 -11.95 11.48
CA ARG A 155 -18.24 -13.19 11.28
C ARG A 155 -18.89 -14.35 10.50
N LEU A 156 -20.12 -14.20 10.00
CA LEU A 156 -20.90 -15.29 9.41
C LEU A 156 -20.79 -15.41 7.89
N LEU A 157 -20.05 -14.50 7.24
CA LEU A 157 -20.02 -14.45 5.79
C LEU A 157 -18.64 -14.79 5.20
N PRO A 158 -18.63 -15.54 4.08
CA PRO A 158 -17.43 -16.21 3.60
C PRO A 158 -16.39 -15.28 2.94
N SER A 159 -16.74 -14.06 2.54
CA SER A 159 -15.79 -13.14 1.91
C SER A 159 -16.37 -11.73 1.74
N PRO A 160 -15.61 -10.66 2.04
CA PRO A 160 -15.98 -9.29 1.72
C PRO A 160 -16.35 -9.10 0.24
N LEU A 161 -15.60 -9.74 -0.66
CA LEU A 161 -15.79 -9.65 -2.10
C LEU A 161 -17.18 -10.12 -2.54
N THR A 162 -17.66 -11.24 -1.98
CA THR A 162 -18.97 -11.80 -2.34
C THR A 162 -20.09 -10.86 -1.96
N LEU A 163 -19.97 -10.17 -0.82
CA LEU A 163 -20.95 -9.19 -0.39
C LEU A 163 -20.97 -7.95 -1.27
N GLU A 164 -19.80 -7.42 -1.58
CA GLU A 164 -19.65 -6.26 -2.45
C GLU A 164 -20.19 -6.57 -3.85
N GLU A 165 -19.82 -7.72 -4.43
CA GLU A 165 -20.32 -8.17 -5.74
C GLU A 165 -21.84 -8.38 -5.75
N ALA A 166 -22.42 -8.95 -4.67
CA ALA A 166 -23.85 -9.16 -4.57
C ALA A 166 -24.64 -7.85 -4.35
N ALA A 167 -24.10 -6.92 -3.57
CA ALA A 167 -24.76 -5.68 -3.21
C ALA A 167 -24.57 -4.57 -4.24
N LEU A 168 -23.38 -4.48 -4.84
CA LEU A 168 -22.95 -3.36 -5.67
C LEU A 168 -22.61 -3.76 -7.12
N GLY A 169 -22.61 -5.07 -7.43
CA GLY A 169 -22.26 -5.60 -8.75
C GLY A 169 -20.76 -5.56 -9.09
N ILE A 170 -19.93 -5.06 -8.17
CA ILE A 170 -18.47 -4.95 -8.33
C ILE A 170 -17.79 -5.03 -6.97
N SER A 171 -16.62 -5.67 -6.89
CA SER A 171 -15.80 -5.70 -5.67
C SER A 171 -14.77 -4.57 -5.65
N HIS A 172 -14.29 -4.21 -4.44
CA HIS A 172 -13.20 -3.24 -4.29
C HIS A 172 -11.93 -3.69 -5.01
N THR A 173 -11.66 -4.98 -5.07
CA THR A 173 -10.48 -5.51 -5.78
C THR A 173 -10.57 -5.28 -7.28
N THR A 174 -11.72 -5.55 -7.89
CA THR A 174 -11.95 -5.28 -9.31
C THR A 174 -11.85 -3.79 -9.60
N LEU A 175 -12.49 -2.95 -8.79
CA LEU A 175 -12.43 -1.49 -8.93
C LEU A 175 -11.00 -0.97 -8.72
N GLY A 176 -10.27 -1.51 -7.74
CA GLY A 176 -8.87 -1.18 -7.48
C GLY A 176 -7.96 -1.45 -8.68
N GLY A 177 -8.11 -2.60 -9.32
CA GLY A 177 -7.38 -2.94 -10.54
C GLY A 177 -7.66 -1.95 -11.68
N MET A 178 -8.93 -1.61 -11.91
CA MET A 178 -9.34 -0.63 -12.93
C MET A 178 -8.76 0.77 -12.67
N ILE A 179 -8.69 1.18 -11.40
CA ILE A 179 -8.09 2.45 -10.99
C ILE A 179 -6.58 2.44 -11.25
N CYS A 180 -5.90 1.37 -10.85
CA CYS A 180 -4.47 1.21 -11.08
C CYS A 180 -4.13 1.23 -12.57
N GLU A 181 -4.93 0.61 -13.41
CA GLU A 181 -4.78 0.65 -14.87
C GLU A 181 -5.00 2.06 -15.42
N LYS A 182 -6.09 2.75 -15.02
CA LYS A 182 -6.36 4.13 -15.44
C LYS A 182 -5.26 5.10 -15.05
N TRP A 183 -4.65 4.90 -13.88
CA TRP A 183 -3.54 5.72 -13.39
C TRP A 183 -2.17 5.24 -13.86
N ASN A 184 -2.13 4.23 -14.74
CA ASN A 184 -0.91 3.66 -15.33
C ASN A 184 0.12 3.20 -14.27
N PHE A 185 -0.38 2.54 -13.21
CA PHE A 185 0.48 1.93 -12.19
C PHE A 185 1.14 0.65 -12.73
N SER A 186 2.24 0.24 -12.09
CA SER A 186 2.92 -1.01 -12.46
C SER A 186 2.01 -2.22 -12.29
N ASP A 187 2.26 -3.28 -13.08
CA ASP A 187 1.53 -4.55 -12.95
C ASP A 187 1.56 -5.13 -11.55
N THR A 188 2.67 -4.97 -10.83
CA THR A 188 2.78 -5.43 -9.44
C THR A 188 1.76 -4.76 -8.53
N ILE A 189 1.59 -3.44 -8.64
CA ILE A 189 0.62 -2.68 -7.83
C ILE A 189 -0.81 -3.04 -8.27
N ARG A 190 -1.08 -3.09 -9.58
CA ARG A 190 -2.38 -3.46 -10.12
C ARG A 190 -2.81 -4.86 -9.68
N VAL A 191 -1.95 -5.86 -9.88
CA VAL A 191 -2.24 -7.26 -9.51
C VAL A 191 -2.37 -7.41 -7.99
N ALA A 192 -1.60 -6.67 -7.20
CA ALA A 192 -1.77 -6.64 -5.76
C ALA A 192 -3.17 -6.13 -5.36
N ALA A 193 -3.65 -5.04 -5.96
CA ALA A 193 -5.00 -4.53 -5.72
C ALA A 193 -6.10 -5.51 -6.16
N GLU A 194 -5.90 -6.21 -7.27
CA GLU A 194 -6.88 -7.17 -7.81
C GLU A 194 -6.93 -8.50 -7.04
N MET A 195 -5.80 -8.97 -6.52
CA MET A 195 -5.62 -10.38 -6.12
C MET A 195 -5.32 -10.59 -4.63
N HIS A 196 -5.22 -9.54 -3.81
CA HIS A 196 -4.82 -9.70 -2.40
C HIS A 196 -5.75 -10.59 -1.57
N HIS A 197 -7.01 -10.75 -1.94
CA HIS A 197 -7.93 -11.71 -1.32
C HIS A 197 -7.92 -13.11 -1.98
N ARG A 198 -7.24 -13.29 -3.10
CA ARG A 198 -7.17 -14.56 -3.85
C ARG A 198 -5.70 -14.96 -4.10
N PRO A 199 -4.85 -15.08 -3.04
CA PRO A 199 -3.40 -15.21 -3.21
C PRO A 199 -2.98 -16.44 -4.01
N LEU A 200 -3.70 -17.56 -3.92
CA LEU A 200 -3.35 -18.79 -4.60
C LEU A 200 -3.58 -18.77 -6.11
N LEU A 201 -4.33 -17.79 -6.62
CA LEU A 201 -4.62 -17.66 -8.06
C LEU A 201 -3.63 -16.75 -8.78
N VAL A 202 -2.66 -16.17 -8.07
CA VAL A 202 -1.71 -15.23 -8.63
C VAL A 202 -0.55 -15.93 -9.33
N LYS A 203 -0.04 -15.35 -10.42
CA LYS A 203 1.17 -15.82 -11.08
C LYS A 203 2.40 -15.69 -10.16
N LYS A 204 3.37 -16.60 -10.34
CA LYS A 204 4.58 -16.67 -9.50
C LYS A 204 5.33 -15.34 -9.37
N GLU A 205 5.40 -14.56 -10.43
CA GLU A 205 6.10 -13.28 -10.48
C GLU A 205 5.51 -12.20 -9.56
N PHE A 206 4.23 -12.32 -9.16
CA PHE A 206 3.54 -11.40 -8.27
C PHE A 206 3.31 -11.97 -6.86
N GLN A 207 3.74 -13.21 -6.59
CA GLN A 207 3.49 -13.87 -5.30
C GLN A 207 4.07 -13.08 -4.12
N ASP A 208 5.28 -12.55 -4.24
CA ASP A 208 5.91 -11.78 -3.17
C ASP A 208 5.01 -10.62 -2.72
N ALA A 209 4.45 -9.87 -3.65
CA ALA A 209 3.59 -8.74 -3.35
C ALA A 209 2.22 -9.18 -2.79
N VAL A 210 1.53 -10.08 -3.51
CA VAL A 210 0.18 -10.51 -3.13
C VAL A 210 0.18 -11.30 -1.84
N PHE A 211 1.15 -12.19 -1.64
CA PHE A 211 1.27 -12.98 -0.40
C PHE A 211 1.60 -12.10 0.80
N SER A 212 2.46 -11.09 0.63
CA SER A 212 2.76 -10.14 1.71
C SER A 212 1.53 -9.37 2.14
N ILE A 213 0.75 -8.84 1.19
CA ILE A 213 -0.44 -8.05 1.48
C ILE A 213 -1.52 -8.95 2.10
N TYR A 214 -1.79 -10.13 1.52
CA TYR A 214 -2.70 -11.11 2.11
C TYR A 214 -2.32 -11.44 3.56
N LEU A 215 -1.05 -11.76 3.82
CA LEU A 215 -0.59 -12.11 5.17
C LEU A 215 -0.67 -10.91 6.12
N SER A 216 -0.38 -9.70 5.64
CA SER A 216 -0.49 -8.51 6.47
C SER A 216 -1.94 -8.24 6.88
N ASP A 217 -2.91 -8.42 5.98
CA ASP A 217 -4.33 -8.29 6.28
C ASP A 217 -4.79 -9.34 7.30
N MET A 218 -4.37 -10.59 7.13
CA MET A 218 -4.63 -11.65 8.09
C MET A 218 -4.04 -11.33 9.47
N ILE A 219 -2.81 -10.82 9.54
CA ILE A 219 -2.16 -10.39 10.80
C ILE A 219 -2.97 -9.28 11.47
N ILE A 220 -3.41 -8.27 10.71
CA ILE A 220 -4.23 -7.17 11.23
C ILE A 220 -5.55 -7.71 11.77
N ASP A 221 -6.24 -8.58 11.03
CA ASP A 221 -7.52 -9.14 11.43
C ASP A 221 -7.41 -10.07 12.65
N ILE A 222 -6.37 -10.90 12.72
CA ILE A 222 -6.08 -11.74 13.89
C ILE A 222 -5.82 -10.85 15.11
N SER A 223 -5.03 -9.78 14.97
CA SER A 223 -4.70 -8.87 16.08
C SER A 223 -5.93 -8.14 16.64
N ARG A 224 -6.97 -7.98 15.82
CA ARG A 224 -8.27 -7.39 16.18
C ARG A 224 -9.31 -8.42 16.60
N GLY A 225 -8.97 -9.71 16.59
CA GLY A 225 -9.88 -10.82 16.87
C GLY A 225 -10.95 -11.03 15.80
N LEU A 226 -10.71 -10.57 14.57
CA LEU A 226 -11.62 -10.70 13.42
C LEU A 226 -11.33 -11.93 12.55
N SER A 227 -10.18 -12.58 12.74
CA SER A 227 -9.76 -13.79 12.02
C SER A 227 -8.97 -14.71 12.93
N ASP A 228 -8.63 -15.90 12.42
CA ASP A 228 -7.89 -16.93 13.14
C ASP A 228 -6.75 -17.48 12.27
N TYR A 229 -5.68 -17.95 12.92
CA TYR A 229 -4.50 -18.51 12.27
C TYR A 229 -4.80 -19.63 11.26
N PHE A 230 -5.75 -20.52 11.58
CA PHE A 230 -6.09 -21.65 10.71
C PHE A 230 -6.74 -21.25 9.38
N LEU A 231 -7.20 -20.00 9.25
CA LEU A 231 -7.73 -19.45 8.00
C LEU A 231 -6.65 -18.97 7.04
N ILE A 232 -5.40 -18.84 7.52
CA ILE A 232 -4.30 -18.43 6.65
C ILE A 232 -3.93 -19.55 5.68
N GLN A 233 -3.79 -19.20 4.41
CA GLN A 233 -3.37 -20.16 3.38
C GLN A 233 -1.97 -20.72 3.68
N SER A 234 -1.86 -22.04 3.81
CA SER A 234 -0.61 -22.71 4.17
C SER A 234 0.55 -22.43 3.22
N ALA A 235 0.26 -22.25 1.93
CA ALA A 235 1.26 -21.89 0.92
C ALA A 235 1.88 -20.50 1.20
N VAL A 236 1.10 -19.57 1.74
CA VAL A 236 1.58 -18.22 2.12
C VAL A 236 2.49 -18.31 3.35
N LEU A 237 2.11 -19.08 4.38
CA LEU A 237 2.95 -19.31 5.55
C LEU A 237 4.29 -19.96 5.16
N GLN A 238 4.25 -20.97 4.29
CA GLN A 238 5.45 -21.64 3.78
C GLN A 238 6.36 -20.68 3.00
N HIS A 239 5.78 -19.79 2.19
CA HIS A 239 6.53 -18.79 1.42
C HIS A 239 7.38 -17.91 2.33
N PHE A 240 6.86 -17.48 3.48
CA PHE A 240 7.58 -16.67 4.48
C PHE A 240 8.35 -17.49 5.52
N GLY A 241 8.37 -18.80 5.41
CA GLY A 241 9.10 -19.70 6.30
C GLY A 241 8.49 -19.82 7.70
N PHE A 242 7.20 -19.51 7.88
CA PHE A 242 6.49 -19.76 9.13
C PHE A 242 6.04 -21.21 9.19
N LYS A 243 6.63 -21.98 10.10
CA LYS A 243 6.36 -23.42 10.26
C LYS A 243 5.37 -23.72 11.38
N LYS A 244 5.25 -22.79 12.36
CA LYS A 244 4.39 -22.92 13.53
C LYS A 244 3.66 -21.61 13.78
N GLU A 245 2.48 -21.71 14.35
CA GLU A 245 1.68 -20.57 14.79
C GLU A 245 2.47 -19.62 15.71
N ALA A 246 3.22 -20.18 16.68
CA ALA A 246 4.02 -19.40 17.60
C ALA A 246 5.07 -18.50 16.91
N GLU A 247 5.62 -18.91 15.77
CA GLU A 247 6.58 -18.10 15.01
C GLU A 247 5.91 -16.88 14.36
N LEU A 248 4.69 -17.05 13.84
CA LEU A 248 3.91 -15.95 13.32
C LEU A 248 3.45 -15.03 14.44
N ASP A 249 3.01 -15.58 15.57
CA ASP A 249 2.57 -14.82 16.75
C ASP A 249 3.68 -13.94 17.31
N GLU A 250 4.91 -14.46 17.42
CA GLU A 250 6.10 -13.69 17.80
C GLU A 250 6.39 -12.56 16.82
N PHE A 251 6.39 -12.86 15.51
CA PHE A 251 6.58 -11.87 14.46
C PHE A 251 5.50 -10.77 14.52
N MET A 252 4.24 -11.16 14.66
CA MET A 252 3.10 -10.25 14.76
C MET A 252 3.22 -9.33 15.97
N LYS A 253 3.44 -9.87 17.18
CA LYS A 253 3.57 -9.08 18.41
C LYS A 253 4.70 -8.06 18.31
N LYS A 254 5.87 -8.49 17.84
CA LYS A 254 7.02 -7.61 17.67
C LYS A 254 6.73 -6.49 16.66
N THR A 255 6.19 -6.84 15.49
CA THR A 255 5.93 -5.88 14.41
C THR A 255 4.87 -4.85 14.80
N LEU A 256 3.79 -5.27 15.45
CA LEU A 256 2.73 -4.37 15.90
C LEU A 256 3.19 -3.45 17.05
N GLN A 257 4.07 -3.94 17.93
CA GLN A 257 4.67 -3.09 18.95
C GLN A 257 5.58 -2.02 18.35
N GLU A 258 6.44 -2.39 17.42
CA GLU A 258 7.31 -1.44 16.71
C GLU A 258 6.50 -0.37 15.97
N TYR A 259 5.38 -0.74 15.33
CA TYR A 259 4.50 0.22 14.68
C TYR A 259 3.90 1.24 15.66
N LYS A 260 3.37 0.77 16.80
CA LYS A 260 2.81 1.64 17.85
C LYS A 260 3.86 2.61 18.44
N GLU A 261 5.10 2.18 18.54
CA GLU A 261 6.20 3.04 19.02
C GLU A 261 6.54 4.14 18.02
N LEU A 262 6.48 3.83 16.72
CA LEU A 262 6.68 4.83 15.66
C LEU A 262 5.55 5.86 15.62
N GLU A 263 4.29 5.43 15.76
CA GLU A 263 3.14 6.36 15.79
C GLU A 263 3.19 7.35 16.96
N LYS A 264 3.69 6.92 18.12
CA LYS A 264 3.84 7.80 19.30
C LYS A 264 4.92 8.87 19.13
N ASN A 265 5.88 8.65 18.22
CA ASN A 265 7.02 9.53 17.99
C ASN A 265 6.88 10.37 16.70
N SER A 266 5.78 10.26 15.98
CA SER A 266 5.45 11.00 14.75
C SER A 266 4.54 12.17 15.01
#